data_e628d7925b6a0271c03413fdba8babd6
#
_entry.id   e628d7925b6a0271c03413fdba8babd6
#
_cell.length_a   1.000
_cell.length_b   1.000
_cell.length_c   1.000
_cell.angle_alpha   90.00
_cell.angle_beta   90.00
_cell.angle_gamma   90.00
#
_symmetry.space_group_name_H-M   'P 1'
#
loop_
_entity.id
_entity.type
_entity.pdbx_description
1 polymer ?
#
loop_
_entity_poly.entity_id
_entity_poly.type
_entity_poly.pdbx_seq_one_letter_code
_entity_poly.pdbx_strand_id
1 'polypeptide(L)'
;MKFKYTKVAGRRYMSLTRERVPGVLRAMQRRATWEGVIITPDAELGLDGKGQYPVLSLSWYPDFGYDVHFMGLDWKENFFAAAQAELSKPEVYVELGGQGQELWPPELFVPYSVAERAVNYLVRTGKRNPSLTWVGISAFKRRAVRARNRSNATSESPRRESSPGESHP
;
A
#
# COMPACT_ATOMS: atom_id res chain seq x y z
N MET A 1 26.30 -2.21 2.41
CA MET A 1 25.32 -2.41 1.31
C MET A 1 24.77 -1.04 0.95
N LYS A 2 24.64 -0.73 -0.35
CA LYS A 2 24.00 0.50 -0.83
C LYS A 2 22.56 0.21 -1.17
N PHE A 3 21.68 1.20 -0.95
CA PHE A 3 20.25 1.07 -1.26
C PHE A 3 19.80 2.12 -2.28
N LYS A 4 18.82 1.75 -3.07
CA LYS A 4 18.09 2.64 -3.98
C LYS A 4 16.62 2.65 -3.62
N TYR A 5 15.92 3.70 -4.01
CA TYR A 5 14.48 3.78 -3.90
C TYR A 5 13.86 4.22 -5.22
N THR A 6 12.63 3.81 -5.46
CA THR A 6 11.78 4.28 -6.55
C THR A 6 10.36 4.47 -6.06
N LYS A 7 9.59 5.35 -6.69
CA LYS A 7 8.13 5.39 -6.53
C LYS A 7 7.52 4.14 -7.16
N VAL A 8 6.40 3.65 -6.62
CA VAL A 8 5.74 2.44 -7.14
C VAL A 8 5.42 2.54 -8.63
N ALA A 9 4.96 3.72 -9.10
CA ALA A 9 4.74 3.99 -10.51
C ALA A 9 5.98 4.54 -11.25
N GLY A 10 7.13 4.62 -10.56
CA GLY A 10 8.34 5.26 -11.07
C GLY A 10 9.24 4.30 -11.85
N ARG A 11 9.84 4.82 -12.92
CA ARG A 11 10.81 4.08 -13.74
C ARG A 11 12.27 4.34 -13.35
N ARG A 12 12.52 5.26 -12.42
CA ARG A 12 13.87 5.70 -12.07
C ARG A 12 14.19 5.36 -10.62
N TYR A 13 15.27 4.61 -10.45
CA TYR A 13 15.84 4.34 -9.13
C TYR A 13 16.82 5.44 -8.72
N MET A 14 16.71 5.89 -7.49
CA MET A 14 17.55 6.94 -6.90
C MET A 14 18.30 6.38 -5.70
N SER A 15 19.56 6.77 -5.53
CA SER A 15 20.36 6.36 -4.38
C SER A 15 19.72 6.83 -3.08
N LEU A 16 19.59 5.91 -2.11
CA LEU A 16 19.07 6.18 -0.77
C LEU A 16 20.22 6.15 0.23
N THR A 17 20.51 7.29 0.80
CA THR A 17 21.40 7.41 1.96
C THR A 17 20.58 7.76 3.20
N ARG A 18 21.17 7.57 4.39
CA ARG A 18 20.51 7.87 5.65
C ARG A 18 20.01 9.31 5.73
N GLU A 19 20.79 10.25 5.23
CA GLU A 19 20.47 11.69 5.23
C GLU A 19 19.27 12.01 4.33
N ARG A 20 19.02 11.19 3.32
CA ARG A 20 17.89 11.35 2.37
C ARG A 20 16.59 10.74 2.89
N VAL A 21 16.65 9.81 3.84
CA VAL A 21 15.44 9.14 4.37
C VAL A 21 14.37 10.12 4.83
N PRO A 22 14.66 11.15 5.65
CA PRO A 22 13.64 12.10 6.07
C PRO A 22 13.01 12.85 4.91
N GLY A 23 13.80 13.21 3.89
CA GLY A 23 13.31 13.89 2.70
C GLY A 23 12.34 13.03 1.89
N VAL A 24 12.64 11.75 1.70
CA VAL A 24 11.79 10.78 0.99
C VAL A 24 10.46 10.62 1.73
N LEU A 25 10.47 10.35 3.03
CA LEU A 25 9.26 10.15 3.81
C LEU A 25 8.37 11.40 3.85
N ARG A 26 8.97 12.57 4.12
CA ARG A 26 8.21 13.84 4.11
C ARG A 26 7.63 14.18 2.73
N ALA A 27 8.30 13.79 1.65
CA ALA A 27 7.77 13.99 0.30
C ALA A 27 6.51 13.16 0.06
N MET A 28 6.42 11.95 0.65
CA MET A 28 5.19 11.15 0.63
C MET A 28 4.06 11.83 1.39
N GLN A 29 4.33 12.36 2.59
CA GLN A 29 3.33 13.05 3.43
C GLN A 29 2.70 14.29 2.78
N ARG A 30 3.37 14.92 1.83
CA ARG A 30 2.85 16.08 1.11
C ARG A 30 1.80 15.72 0.05
N ARG A 31 1.53 14.44 -0.16
CA ARG A 31 0.53 13.98 -1.12
C ARG A 31 -0.84 13.92 -0.47
N ALA A 32 -1.83 14.47 -1.16
CA ALA A 32 -3.23 14.40 -0.73
C ALA A 32 -3.86 13.01 -0.97
N THR A 33 -3.19 12.17 -1.74
CA THR A 33 -3.62 10.81 -2.08
C THR A 33 -2.50 9.83 -1.75
N TRP A 34 -2.80 8.55 -1.82
CA TRP A 34 -1.85 7.47 -1.65
C TRP A 34 -0.55 7.69 -2.48
N GLU A 35 0.60 7.43 -1.85
CA GLU A 35 1.92 7.43 -2.50
C GLU A 35 2.71 6.21 -2.01
N GLY A 36 3.32 5.49 -2.93
CA GLY A 36 4.13 4.31 -2.61
C GLY A 36 5.59 4.47 -3.03
N VAL A 37 6.49 3.94 -2.20
CA VAL A 37 7.94 3.89 -2.45
C VAL A 37 8.47 2.48 -2.18
N ILE A 38 9.30 1.98 -3.08
CA ILE A 38 10.02 0.71 -2.94
C ILE A 38 11.49 0.99 -2.70
N ILE A 39 12.06 0.39 -1.67
CA ILE A 39 13.48 0.47 -1.31
C ILE A 39 14.10 -0.91 -1.50
N THR A 40 15.18 -0.98 -2.30
CA THR A 40 15.90 -2.21 -2.63
C THR A 40 17.40 -2.02 -2.50
N PRO A 41 18.18 -3.09 -2.31
CA PRO A 41 19.64 -3.01 -2.45
C PRO A 41 20.06 -2.45 -3.82
N ASP A 42 21.17 -1.71 -3.81
CA ASP A 42 21.83 -1.23 -5.04
C ASP A 42 22.67 -2.36 -5.64
N ALA A 43 22.00 -3.40 -6.12
CA ALA A 43 22.59 -4.41 -6.96
C ALA A 43 22.00 -4.27 -8.37
N GLU A 44 22.72 -4.61 -9.41
CA GLU A 44 22.17 -4.59 -10.75
C GLU A 44 20.96 -5.52 -10.82
N LEU A 45 19.86 -5.02 -11.38
CA LEU A 45 18.68 -5.84 -11.63
C LEU A 45 19.09 -6.92 -12.64
N GLY A 46 19.27 -8.14 -12.17
CA GLY A 46 19.41 -9.27 -13.06
C GLY A 46 18.20 -9.35 -13.99
N LEU A 47 18.44 -9.64 -15.27
CA LEU A 47 17.40 -9.76 -16.29
C LEU A 47 16.38 -10.87 -15.99
N ASP A 48 16.66 -11.71 -15.00
CA ASP A 48 15.83 -12.85 -14.56
C ASP A 48 14.74 -12.46 -13.55
N GLY A 49 14.60 -11.17 -13.20
CA GLY A 49 13.57 -10.70 -12.26
C GLY A 49 13.72 -11.27 -10.85
N LYS A 50 14.81 -11.98 -10.53
CA LYS A 50 15.10 -12.43 -9.18
C LYS A 50 15.41 -11.22 -8.33
N GLY A 51 14.40 -10.85 -7.55
CA GLY A 51 14.34 -9.62 -6.80
C GLY A 51 15.55 -9.46 -5.89
N GLN A 52 16.01 -8.25 -5.85
CA GLN A 52 17.06 -7.84 -4.94
C GLN A 52 16.46 -7.69 -3.57
N TYR A 53 16.64 -8.70 -2.75
CA TYR A 53 16.19 -8.70 -1.37
C TYR A 53 17.31 -8.28 -0.42
N PRO A 54 16.97 -7.69 0.72
CA PRO A 54 15.63 -7.42 1.22
C PRO A 54 14.98 -6.22 0.51
N VAL A 55 13.65 -6.23 0.43
CA VAL A 55 12.83 -5.13 -0.07
C VAL A 55 12.04 -4.53 1.10
N LEU A 56 11.97 -3.21 1.18
CA LEU A 56 11.05 -2.49 2.04
C LEU A 56 10.11 -1.66 1.15
N SER A 57 8.84 -2.00 1.15
CA SER A 57 7.80 -1.21 0.53
C SER A 57 7.17 -0.29 1.57
N LEU A 58 6.99 0.97 1.22
CA LEU A 58 6.27 1.94 2.04
C LEU A 58 5.11 2.49 1.23
N SER A 59 3.96 2.61 1.87
CA SER A 59 2.82 3.33 1.33
C SER A 59 2.39 4.39 2.33
N TRP A 60 2.06 5.58 1.84
CA TRP A 60 1.51 6.67 2.64
C TRP A 60 0.02 6.80 2.37
N TYR A 61 -0.74 6.87 3.44
CA TYR A 61 -2.19 7.11 3.41
C TYR A 61 -2.49 8.32 4.29
N PRO A 62 -3.01 9.42 3.75
CA PRO A 62 -3.16 10.70 4.46
C PRO A 62 -3.87 10.59 5.81
N ASP A 63 -4.91 9.75 5.89
CA ASP A 63 -5.75 9.61 7.09
C ASP A 63 -5.24 8.57 8.10
N PHE A 64 -4.26 7.73 7.71
CA PHE A 64 -3.85 6.57 8.51
C PHE A 64 -2.37 6.56 8.88
N GLY A 65 -1.49 7.05 8.03
CA GLY A 65 -0.05 6.98 8.22
C GLY A 65 0.67 6.11 7.21
N TYR A 66 1.76 5.48 7.62
CA TYR A 66 2.58 4.62 6.77
C TYR A 66 2.21 3.15 6.95
N ASP A 67 1.97 2.47 5.85
CA ASP A 67 2.16 1.04 5.74
C ASP A 67 3.64 0.77 5.45
N VAL A 68 4.28 -0.10 6.23
CA VAL A 68 5.70 -0.46 6.09
C VAL A 68 5.82 -1.96 5.96
N HIS A 69 6.06 -2.43 4.77
CA HIS A 69 6.10 -3.84 4.42
C HIS A 69 7.53 -4.29 4.11
N PHE A 70 8.08 -5.20 4.91
CA PHE A 70 9.38 -5.82 4.72
C PHE A 70 9.25 -7.19 4.08
N MET A 71 10.01 -7.41 3.01
CA MET A 71 10.15 -8.70 2.34
C MET A 71 11.62 -9.11 2.37
N GLY A 72 11.93 -10.18 3.06
CA GLY A 72 13.25 -10.79 3.12
C GLY A 72 13.51 -11.75 1.97
N LEU A 73 14.64 -12.46 2.03
CA LEU A 73 15.01 -13.49 1.08
C LEU A 73 13.94 -14.59 1.03
N ASP A 74 13.64 -15.09 -0.14
CA ASP A 74 12.76 -16.24 -0.39
C ASP A 74 11.26 -16.03 -0.06
N TRP A 75 10.79 -14.77 0.11
CA TRP A 75 9.41 -14.48 0.48
C TRP A 75 8.93 -15.09 1.81
N LYS A 76 9.78 -15.87 2.48
CA LYS A 76 9.48 -16.47 3.79
C LYS A 76 9.40 -15.41 4.90
N GLU A 77 10.21 -14.38 4.77
CA GLU A 77 10.15 -13.22 5.64
C GLU A 77 9.26 -12.15 5.00
N ASN A 78 8.00 -12.13 5.40
CA ASN A 78 7.00 -11.22 4.86
C ASN A 78 6.21 -10.61 6.03
N PHE A 79 6.55 -9.37 6.40
CA PHE A 79 6.12 -8.73 7.63
C PHE A 79 5.72 -7.28 7.41
N PHE A 80 4.67 -6.87 8.12
CA PHE A 80 4.26 -5.48 8.23
C PHE A 80 4.68 -4.92 9.58
N ALA A 81 5.21 -3.69 9.60
CA ALA A 81 5.35 -2.96 10.86
C ALA A 81 3.95 -2.63 11.39
N ALA A 82 3.78 -2.80 12.69
CA ALA A 82 2.49 -2.56 13.33
C ALA A 82 2.65 -1.72 14.60
N ALA A 83 1.61 -1.00 14.95
CA ALA A 83 1.56 -0.25 16.20
C ALA A 83 1.54 -1.18 17.42
N GLN A 84 0.95 -2.36 17.26
CA GLN A 84 0.90 -3.43 18.28
C GLN A 84 0.88 -4.81 17.61
N ALA A 85 1.21 -5.85 18.37
CA ALA A 85 1.29 -7.22 17.84
C ALA A 85 -0.08 -7.86 17.62
N GLU A 86 -1.07 -7.49 18.43
CA GLU A 86 -2.44 -7.97 18.31
C GLU A 86 -3.20 -7.08 17.34
N LEU A 87 -3.78 -7.69 16.32
CA LEU A 87 -4.50 -6.98 15.27
C LEU A 87 -6.01 -7.08 15.51
N SER A 88 -6.68 -5.96 15.35
CA SER A 88 -8.14 -5.90 15.32
C SER A 88 -8.72 -6.48 14.01
N LYS A 89 -10.05 -6.49 13.90
CA LYS A 89 -10.69 -6.83 12.63
C LYS A 89 -10.34 -5.79 11.56
N PRO A 90 -10.19 -6.20 10.29
CA PRO A 90 -9.94 -5.27 9.19
C PRO A 90 -11.09 -4.27 9.04
N GLU A 91 -10.83 -2.98 9.26
CA GLU A 91 -11.85 -1.93 9.27
C GLU A 91 -11.48 -0.72 8.40
N VAL A 92 -10.20 -0.63 7.99
CA VAL A 92 -9.71 0.50 7.21
C VAL A 92 -9.71 0.15 5.74
N TYR A 93 -10.38 0.98 4.92
CA TYR A 93 -10.35 0.88 3.47
C TYR A 93 -9.02 1.39 2.93
N VAL A 94 -8.30 0.54 2.24
CA VAL A 94 -7.00 0.84 1.61
C VAL A 94 -7.15 0.81 0.11
N GLU A 95 -6.70 1.84 -0.57
CA GLU A 95 -6.66 1.88 -2.02
C GLU A 95 -5.29 1.36 -2.51
N LEU A 96 -5.33 0.34 -3.38
CA LEU A 96 -4.13 -0.35 -3.87
C LEU A 96 -3.65 0.19 -5.22
N GLY A 97 -3.50 1.51 -5.32
CA GLY A 97 -2.94 2.13 -6.53
C GLY A 97 -3.68 1.79 -7.83
N GLY A 98 -5.03 1.77 -7.80
CA GLY A 98 -5.87 1.46 -8.95
C GLY A 98 -6.20 -0.03 -9.14
N GLN A 99 -5.72 -0.91 -8.26
CA GLN A 99 -6.00 -2.35 -8.31
C GLN A 99 -7.24 -2.76 -7.50
N GLY A 100 -7.91 -1.81 -6.85
CA GLY A 100 -9.08 -2.07 -6.02
C GLY A 100 -8.91 -1.57 -4.59
N GLN A 101 -9.89 -1.90 -3.75
CA GLN A 101 -9.91 -1.56 -2.34
C GLN A 101 -9.91 -2.82 -1.49
N GLU A 102 -9.13 -2.80 -0.42
CA GLU A 102 -9.09 -3.85 0.60
C GLU A 102 -9.41 -3.29 1.98
N LEU A 103 -9.89 -4.14 2.88
CA LEU A 103 -10.02 -3.80 4.31
C LEU A 103 -8.81 -4.34 5.07
N TRP A 104 -8.15 -3.47 5.82
CA TRP A 104 -6.97 -3.77 6.61
C TRP A 104 -7.16 -3.45 8.09
N PRO A 105 -6.43 -4.14 9.00
CA PRO A 105 -6.34 -3.75 10.39
C PRO A 105 -5.70 -2.36 10.54
N PRO A 106 -6.27 -1.45 11.33
CA PRO A 106 -5.72 -0.09 11.51
C PRO A 106 -4.34 -0.08 12.15
N GLU A 107 -3.97 -1.11 12.92
CA GLU A 107 -2.67 -1.24 13.57
C GLU A 107 -1.50 -1.39 12.58
N LEU A 108 -1.77 -1.72 11.32
CA LEU A 108 -0.75 -1.81 10.26
C LEU A 108 -0.32 -0.45 9.72
N PHE A 109 -0.97 0.63 10.16
CA PHE A 109 -0.57 1.99 9.83
C PHE A 109 0.23 2.58 10.98
N VAL A 110 1.47 2.95 10.68
CA VAL A 110 2.41 3.42 11.69
C VAL A 110 2.78 4.89 11.47
N PRO A 111 3.14 5.61 12.55
CA PRO A 111 3.55 7.00 12.43
C PRO A 111 4.91 7.13 11.73
N TYR A 112 5.21 8.35 11.27
CA TYR A 112 6.48 8.74 10.64
C TYR A 112 7.72 8.19 11.38
N SER A 113 7.75 8.33 12.70
CA SER A 113 8.90 7.90 13.50
C SER A 113 9.18 6.39 13.44
N VAL A 114 8.16 5.58 13.27
CA VAL A 114 8.28 4.12 13.10
C VAL A 114 8.79 3.81 11.69
N ALA A 115 8.20 4.42 10.67
CA ALA A 115 8.64 4.27 9.28
C ALA A 115 10.10 4.71 9.12
N GLU A 116 10.49 5.85 9.68
CA GLU A 116 11.86 6.36 9.65
C GLU A 116 12.85 5.39 10.32
N ARG A 117 12.51 4.85 11.50
CA ARG A 117 13.36 3.84 12.18
C ARG A 117 13.50 2.56 11.37
N ALA A 118 12.42 2.11 10.70
CA ALA A 118 12.47 0.93 9.83
C ALA A 118 13.44 1.13 8.67
N VAL A 119 13.29 2.25 7.94
CA VAL A 119 14.13 2.58 6.78
C VAL A 119 15.59 2.78 7.18
N ASN A 120 15.85 3.59 8.22
CA ASN A 120 17.21 3.85 8.69
C ASN A 120 17.93 2.57 9.14
N TYR A 121 17.23 1.66 9.79
CA TYR A 121 17.81 0.37 10.18
C TYR A 121 18.12 -0.50 8.98
N LEU A 122 17.19 -0.59 8.00
CA LEU A 122 17.42 -1.32 6.76
C LEU A 122 18.64 -0.78 6.00
N VAL A 123 18.70 0.53 5.79
CA VAL A 123 19.81 1.17 5.05
C VAL A 123 21.18 0.91 5.71
N ARG A 124 21.20 0.83 7.04
CA ARG A 124 22.42 0.56 7.81
C ARG A 124 22.83 -0.90 7.82
N THR A 125 21.87 -1.82 7.95
CA THR A 125 22.15 -3.23 8.28
C THR A 125 21.75 -4.23 7.21
N GLY A 126 20.89 -3.83 6.27
CA GLY A 126 20.26 -4.72 5.32
C GLY A 126 19.20 -5.65 5.95
N LYS A 127 18.75 -5.36 7.16
CA LYS A 127 17.83 -6.22 7.91
C LYS A 127 16.61 -5.45 8.42
N ARG A 128 15.59 -6.18 8.78
CA ARG A 128 14.41 -5.69 9.50
C ARG A 128 14.81 -5.23 10.90
N ASN A 129 14.30 -4.09 11.34
CA ASN A 129 14.61 -3.54 12.67
C ASN A 129 13.92 -4.38 13.77
N PRO A 130 14.70 -5.09 14.63
CA PRO A 130 14.11 -5.96 15.65
C PRO A 130 13.46 -5.20 16.82
N SER A 131 13.69 -3.90 16.95
CA SER A 131 13.07 -3.07 18.01
C SER A 131 11.68 -2.55 17.66
N LEU A 132 11.18 -2.86 16.48
CA LEU A 132 9.82 -2.54 16.04
C LEU A 132 8.93 -3.77 16.16
N THR A 133 7.65 -3.53 16.34
CA THR A 133 6.65 -4.60 16.26
C THR A 133 6.43 -4.97 14.79
N TRP A 134 6.50 -6.25 14.49
CA TRP A 134 6.29 -6.80 13.16
C TRP A 134 5.28 -7.92 13.18
N VAL A 135 4.35 -7.89 12.26
CA VAL A 135 3.30 -8.90 12.12
C VAL A 135 3.46 -9.58 10.76
N GLY A 136 3.48 -10.91 10.77
CA GLY A 136 3.56 -11.71 9.54
C GLY A 136 2.29 -11.56 8.70
N ILE A 137 2.43 -11.61 7.38
CA ILE A 137 1.29 -11.50 6.45
C ILE A 137 0.21 -12.56 6.70
N SER A 138 0.59 -13.69 7.26
CA SER A 138 -0.36 -14.77 7.61
C SER A 138 -1.21 -14.47 8.85
N ALA A 139 -0.84 -13.48 9.65
CA ALA A 139 -1.54 -13.14 10.88
C ALA A 139 -2.86 -12.38 10.62
N PHE A 140 -3.08 -11.89 9.40
CA PHE A 140 -4.33 -11.23 9.03
C PHE A 140 -4.75 -11.62 7.62
N LYS A 141 -6.07 -11.65 7.41
CA LYS A 141 -6.65 -11.89 6.08
C LYS A 141 -7.03 -10.56 5.48
N ARG A 142 -6.46 -10.24 4.33
CA ARG A 142 -6.94 -9.13 3.50
C ARG A 142 -8.34 -9.48 2.99
N ARG A 143 -9.28 -8.57 3.17
CA ARG A 143 -10.63 -8.75 2.67
C ARG A 143 -10.83 -7.83 1.46
N ALA A 144 -10.76 -8.42 0.25
CA ALA A 144 -11.09 -7.68 -0.96
C ALA A 144 -12.53 -7.15 -0.89
N VAL A 145 -12.70 -5.87 -1.11
CA VAL A 145 -14.01 -5.25 -1.24
C VAL A 145 -14.43 -5.39 -2.69
N ARG A 146 -15.43 -6.23 -2.95
CA ARG A 146 -16.05 -6.27 -4.27
C ARG A 146 -16.65 -4.89 -4.55
N ALA A 147 -16.18 -4.22 -5.58
CA ALA A 147 -16.82 -3.02 -6.08
C ALA A 147 -18.30 -3.34 -6.31
N ARG A 148 -19.19 -2.77 -5.51
CA ARG A 148 -20.63 -2.82 -5.80
C ARG A 148 -20.79 -2.11 -7.14
N ASN A 149 -21.12 -2.88 -8.18
CA ASN A 149 -21.54 -2.32 -9.48
C ASN A 149 -22.70 -1.37 -9.24
N ARG A 150 -22.41 -0.07 -9.20
CA ARG A 150 -23.43 1.00 -9.19
C ARG A 150 -24.15 1.15 -10.53
N SER A 151 -24.05 0.15 -11.42
CA SER A 151 -24.56 0.22 -12.80
C SER A 151 -26.01 -0.27 -12.98
N ASN A 152 -26.75 -0.64 -11.94
CA ASN A 152 -28.14 -1.12 -12.10
C ASN A 152 -29.21 -0.22 -11.51
N ALA A 153 -28.95 1.08 -11.36
CA ALA A 153 -29.96 2.01 -10.82
C ALA A 153 -30.38 3.11 -11.81
N THR A 154 -30.34 2.86 -13.12
CA THR A 154 -30.83 3.87 -14.07
C THR A 154 -31.33 3.19 -15.36
N SER A 155 -32.38 2.34 -15.28
CA SER A 155 -33.14 1.97 -16.46
C SER A 155 -34.55 1.47 -16.15
N GLU A 156 -35.23 2.08 -15.19
CA GLU A 156 -36.68 2.06 -15.15
C GLU A 156 -37.21 3.41 -15.64
N SER A 157 -37.22 3.59 -16.94
CA SER A 157 -38.07 4.60 -17.57
C SER A 157 -39.53 4.15 -17.41
N PRO A 158 -40.42 4.99 -16.89
CA PRO A 158 -41.81 4.66 -16.81
C PRO A 158 -42.36 4.55 -18.23
N ARG A 159 -42.93 3.39 -18.56
CA ARG A 159 -43.74 3.19 -19.75
C ARG A 159 -44.86 4.23 -19.76
N ARG A 160 -44.83 5.13 -20.73
CA ARG A 160 -46.00 5.93 -21.08
C ARG A 160 -47.07 4.99 -21.56
N GLU A 161 -48.16 4.88 -20.80
CA GLU A 161 -49.42 4.34 -21.23
C GLU A 161 -49.95 5.23 -22.35
N SER A 162 -50.05 4.67 -23.53
CA SER A 162 -50.77 5.24 -24.67
C SER A 162 -52.26 5.01 -24.47
N SER A 163 -52.98 6.09 -24.25
CA SER A 163 -54.44 6.13 -24.23
C SER A 163 -55.02 5.67 -25.59
N PRO A 164 -56.09 4.87 -25.60
CA PRO A 164 -56.76 4.48 -26.82
C PRO A 164 -57.63 5.65 -27.34
N GLY A 165 -57.53 5.84 -28.63
CA GLY A 165 -58.26 6.86 -29.35
C GLY A 165 -59.79 6.68 -29.30
N GLU A 166 -60.46 7.78 -29.11
CA GLU A 166 -61.87 7.94 -29.34
C GLU A 166 -62.13 8.10 -30.84
N SER A 167 -62.97 7.16 -31.33
CA SER A 167 -63.66 7.27 -32.64
C SER A 167 -64.95 8.04 -32.44
N HIS A 168 -65.17 9.04 -33.24
CA HIS A 168 -66.53 9.62 -33.48
C HIS A 168 -66.72 9.98 -34.94
N PRO A 169 -67.99 10.03 -35.36
CA PRO A 169 -68.55 9.48 -36.57
C PRO A 169 -68.42 10.42 -37.74
#